data_2c08242d4f51e6d1989c7d9ea8809908
#
_entry.id   2c08242d4f51e6d1989c7d9ea8809908
#
_cell.length_a   1.000
_cell.length_b   1.000
_cell.length_c   1.000
_cell.angle_alpha   90.00
_cell.angle_beta   90.00
_cell.angle_gamma   90.00
#
_symmetry.space_group_name_H-M   'P 1'
#
loop_
_entity.id
_entity.type
_entity.pdbx_description
1 polymer ?
#
loop_
_entity_poly.entity_id
_entity_poly.type
_entity_poly.pdbx_seq_one_letter_code
_entity_poly.pdbx_strand_id
1 'polypeptide(L)'
;MRKTLLVIMIVSGFLFAQNEAYDALKVLEPYIGKWEIKESTYGFFEGLPENTETINSVEYRWITDRSAILETWEARTLDGKQRINVGSILYTLDPATNSIKTKHFGYDGNVYWTGKGWIEKKKNSLALHVEELTINGTHTTYTNELRIININTFQSQFIDINQSGKSIKNHPKRNFKRVK
;
A
#
# COMPACT_ATOMS: atom_id res chain seq x y z
N MET A 1 43.37 -22.60 -3.90
CA MET A 1 43.12 -21.16 -3.92
C MET A 1 41.95 -20.71 -4.81
N ARG A 2 41.63 -21.32 -5.97
CA ARG A 2 40.52 -20.89 -6.86
C ARG A 2 39.08 -21.06 -6.27
N LYS A 3 38.87 -22.08 -5.42
CA LYS A 3 37.52 -22.34 -4.85
C LYS A 3 37.08 -21.35 -3.76
N THR A 4 38.04 -20.80 -3.02
CA THR A 4 37.75 -19.82 -1.94
C THR A 4 37.35 -18.44 -2.50
N LEU A 5 37.89 -18.05 -3.67
CA LEU A 5 37.58 -16.79 -4.33
C LEU A 5 36.13 -16.77 -4.85
N LEU A 6 35.64 -17.92 -5.35
CA LEU A 6 34.27 -18.04 -5.87
C LEU A 6 33.22 -17.90 -4.77
N VAL A 7 33.47 -18.44 -3.57
CA VAL A 7 32.58 -18.36 -2.42
C VAL A 7 32.48 -16.92 -1.90
N ILE A 8 33.61 -16.18 -1.87
CA ILE A 8 33.63 -14.79 -1.42
C ILE A 8 32.86 -13.88 -2.39
N MET A 9 32.96 -14.09 -3.73
CA MET A 9 32.17 -13.32 -4.70
C MET A 9 30.67 -13.57 -4.58
N ILE A 10 30.24 -14.80 -4.30
CA ILE A 10 28.79 -15.11 -4.12
C ILE A 10 28.26 -14.43 -2.87
N VAL A 11 28.98 -14.51 -1.74
CA VAL A 11 28.55 -13.90 -0.48
C VAL A 11 28.50 -12.38 -0.58
N SER A 12 29.49 -11.74 -1.23
CA SER A 12 29.48 -10.29 -1.45
C SER A 12 28.33 -9.85 -2.36
N GLY A 13 28.01 -10.60 -3.41
CA GLY A 13 26.90 -10.30 -4.30
C GLY A 13 25.53 -10.27 -3.58
N PHE A 14 25.28 -11.19 -2.66
CA PHE A 14 24.04 -11.20 -1.86
C PHE A 14 23.93 -10.02 -0.90
N LEU A 15 25.01 -9.60 -0.28
CA LEU A 15 25.02 -8.44 0.64
C LEU A 15 24.77 -7.12 -0.11
N PHE A 16 25.30 -6.96 -1.31
CA PHE A 16 25.02 -5.76 -2.13
C PHE A 16 23.58 -5.69 -2.59
N ALA A 17 22.99 -6.78 -3.09
CA ALA A 17 21.60 -6.81 -3.54
C ALA A 17 20.61 -6.54 -2.41
N GLN A 18 20.89 -7.00 -1.19
CA GLN A 18 20.06 -6.72 -0.01
C GLN A 18 20.12 -5.24 0.38
N ASN A 19 21.25 -4.58 0.26
CA ASN A 19 21.40 -3.16 0.52
C ASN A 19 20.63 -2.30 -0.49
N GLU A 20 20.67 -2.64 -1.78
CA GLU A 20 19.96 -1.91 -2.84
C GLU A 20 18.43 -1.91 -2.63
N ALA A 21 17.85 -3.08 -2.32
CA ALA A 21 16.42 -3.19 -2.07
C ALA A 21 16.00 -2.38 -0.81
N TYR A 22 16.76 -2.48 0.27
CA TYR A 22 16.53 -1.69 1.48
C TYR A 22 16.63 -0.19 1.19
N ASP A 23 17.68 0.27 0.51
CA ASP A 23 17.89 1.69 0.22
C ASP A 23 16.79 2.27 -0.68
N ALA A 24 16.31 1.51 -1.66
CA ALA A 24 15.18 1.91 -2.48
C ALA A 24 13.88 2.03 -1.68
N LEU A 25 13.58 1.03 -0.83
CA LEU A 25 12.35 0.95 -0.05
C LEU A 25 12.35 1.85 1.21
N LYS A 26 13.51 2.36 1.61
CA LYS A 26 13.67 3.25 2.79
C LYS A 26 12.81 4.51 2.74
N VAL A 27 12.38 4.94 1.55
CA VAL A 27 11.41 6.03 1.38
C VAL A 27 10.07 5.75 2.09
N LEU A 28 9.73 4.46 2.32
CA LEU A 28 8.55 4.01 3.05
C LEU A 28 8.80 3.82 4.56
N GLU A 29 10.05 3.95 5.05
CA GLU A 29 10.39 3.80 6.47
C GLU A 29 9.50 4.63 7.42
N PRO A 30 9.14 5.90 7.12
CA PRO A 30 8.27 6.69 7.99
C PRO A 30 6.86 6.11 8.19
N TYR A 31 6.41 5.24 7.27
CA TYR A 31 5.10 4.60 7.34
C TYR A 31 5.11 3.30 8.16
N ILE A 32 6.28 2.71 8.43
CA ILE A 32 6.40 1.44 9.17
C ILE A 32 5.71 1.55 10.53
N GLY A 33 4.83 0.58 10.83
CA GLY A 33 4.05 0.46 12.06
C GLY A 33 2.55 0.38 11.80
N LYS A 34 1.76 0.53 12.86
CA LYS A 34 0.30 0.43 12.82
C LYS A 34 -0.34 1.81 12.87
N TRP A 35 -1.42 1.96 12.10
CA TRP A 35 -2.12 3.22 11.92
C TRP A 35 -3.61 2.98 11.86
N GLU A 36 -4.40 3.92 12.37
CA GLU A 36 -5.86 3.85 12.35
C GLU A 36 -6.49 5.20 12.02
N ILE A 37 -7.67 5.12 11.42
CA ILE A 37 -8.57 6.26 11.24
C ILE A 37 -10.01 5.81 11.50
N LYS A 38 -10.77 6.67 12.17
CA LYS A 38 -12.24 6.59 12.25
C LYS A 38 -12.81 7.53 11.21
N GLU A 39 -13.68 7.04 10.37
CA GLU A 39 -14.26 7.82 9.27
C GLU A 39 -15.62 7.25 8.84
N SER A 40 -16.39 8.03 8.09
CA SER A 40 -17.57 7.54 7.39
C SER A 40 -17.21 6.74 6.15
N THR A 41 -18.13 5.88 5.72
CA THR A 41 -18.00 5.10 4.47
C THR A 41 -18.02 5.96 3.21
N TYR A 42 -18.48 7.19 3.27
CA TYR A 42 -18.61 8.12 2.12
C TYR A 42 -19.41 7.55 0.92
N GLY A 43 -20.21 6.49 1.15
CA GLY A 43 -20.99 5.83 0.09
C GLY A 43 -20.18 4.95 -0.87
N PHE A 44 -18.91 4.66 -0.56
CA PHE A 44 -18.03 3.87 -1.44
C PHE A 44 -18.25 2.34 -1.35
N PHE A 45 -19.03 1.88 -0.37
CA PHE A 45 -19.23 0.47 -0.13
C PHE A 45 -20.70 0.09 -0.37
N GLU A 46 -20.91 -0.82 -1.33
CA GLU A 46 -22.24 -1.33 -1.64
C GLU A 46 -22.87 -1.98 -0.42
N GLY A 47 -24.14 -1.66 -0.18
CA GLY A 47 -24.92 -2.21 0.94
C GLY A 47 -24.69 -1.52 2.29
N LEU A 48 -23.84 -0.50 2.37
CA LEU A 48 -23.65 0.30 3.58
C LEU A 48 -24.16 1.74 3.38
N PRO A 49 -24.93 2.30 4.35
CA PRO A 49 -25.29 3.71 4.32
C PRO A 49 -24.05 4.61 4.26
N GLU A 50 -24.16 5.74 3.55
CA GLU A 50 -23.06 6.71 3.35
C GLU A 50 -22.43 7.22 4.67
N ASN A 51 -23.21 7.30 5.73
CA ASN A 51 -22.77 7.80 7.04
C ASN A 51 -22.40 6.68 8.03
N THR A 52 -22.21 5.45 7.57
CA THR A 52 -21.78 4.37 8.47
C THR A 52 -20.38 4.66 8.99
N GLU A 53 -20.23 4.76 10.31
CA GLU A 53 -18.93 4.96 10.94
C GLU A 53 -18.10 3.68 10.91
N THR A 54 -16.83 3.83 10.56
CA THR A 54 -15.89 2.74 10.37
C THR A 54 -14.55 3.02 11.04
N ILE A 55 -13.84 1.95 11.36
CA ILE A 55 -12.42 1.98 11.70
C ILE A 55 -11.67 1.35 10.54
N ASN A 56 -10.69 2.08 10.00
CA ASN A 56 -9.71 1.56 9.07
C ASN A 56 -8.37 1.44 9.77
N SER A 57 -7.82 0.24 9.81
CA SER A 57 -6.51 -0.08 10.36
C SER A 57 -5.56 -0.44 9.24
N VAL A 58 -4.35 0.09 9.27
CA VAL A 58 -3.28 -0.18 8.28
C VAL A 58 -2.01 -0.52 9.03
N GLU A 59 -1.29 -1.54 8.59
CA GLU A 59 0.02 -1.90 9.11
C GLU A 59 1.04 -2.02 7.97
N TYR A 60 2.16 -1.30 8.09
CA TYR A 60 3.33 -1.45 7.24
C TYR A 60 4.43 -2.17 8.03
N ARG A 61 5.01 -3.21 7.48
CA ARG A 61 6.11 -3.92 8.10
C ARG A 61 7.15 -4.39 7.09
N TRP A 62 8.40 -4.35 7.50
CA TRP A 62 9.49 -4.99 6.77
C TRP A 62 9.32 -6.51 6.77
N ILE A 63 9.60 -7.13 5.64
CA ILE A 63 9.68 -8.59 5.48
C ILE A 63 10.96 -8.96 4.72
N THR A 64 11.31 -10.26 4.74
CA THR A 64 12.42 -10.84 3.95
C THR A 64 13.71 -10.03 4.15
N ASP A 65 14.17 -9.95 5.40
CA ASP A 65 15.41 -9.23 5.79
C ASP A 65 15.48 -7.78 5.25
N ARG A 66 14.35 -7.08 5.28
CA ARG A 66 14.18 -5.70 4.79
C ARG A 66 14.35 -5.52 3.28
N SER A 67 14.20 -6.58 2.48
CA SER A 67 14.19 -6.48 1.02
C SER A 67 12.81 -6.25 0.42
N ALA A 68 11.75 -6.27 1.25
CA ALA A 68 10.39 -5.94 0.86
C ALA A 68 9.60 -5.35 2.04
N ILE A 69 8.50 -4.64 1.73
CA ILE A 69 7.55 -4.15 2.71
C ILE A 69 6.19 -4.77 2.40
N LEU A 70 5.51 -5.25 3.44
CA LEU A 70 4.12 -5.67 3.37
C LEU A 70 3.26 -4.63 4.09
N GLU A 71 2.30 -4.06 3.36
CA GLU A 71 1.17 -3.33 3.90
C GLU A 71 -0.03 -4.26 3.99
N THR A 72 -0.74 -4.21 5.10
CA THR A 72 -2.03 -4.86 5.27
C THR A 72 -3.02 -3.84 5.79
N TRP A 73 -4.28 -3.92 5.35
CA TRP A 73 -5.34 -3.08 5.89
C TRP A 73 -6.63 -3.85 6.09
N GLU A 74 -7.43 -3.35 6.98
CA GLU A 74 -8.77 -3.82 7.23
C GLU A 74 -9.68 -2.65 7.62
N ALA A 75 -10.87 -2.59 7.02
CA ALA A 75 -11.93 -1.70 7.44
C ALA A 75 -13.08 -2.50 8.06
N ARG A 76 -13.56 -2.04 9.21
CA ARG A 76 -14.70 -2.60 9.94
C ARG A 76 -15.69 -1.52 10.31
N THR A 77 -16.96 -1.90 10.49
CA THR A 77 -17.92 -1.05 11.19
C THR A 77 -17.42 -0.76 12.61
N LEU A 78 -17.81 0.39 13.17
CA LEU A 78 -17.31 0.84 14.49
C LEU A 78 -17.64 -0.16 15.61
N ASP A 79 -18.76 -0.87 15.51
CA ASP A 79 -19.15 -1.94 16.45
C ASP A 79 -18.35 -3.26 16.24
N GLY A 80 -17.47 -3.30 15.23
CA GLY A 80 -16.61 -4.44 14.91
C GLY A 80 -17.32 -5.65 14.29
N LYS A 81 -18.65 -5.59 14.10
CA LYS A 81 -19.42 -6.76 13.64
C LYS A 81 -19.25 -7.09 12.18
N GLN A 82 -19.07 -6.07 11.34
CA GLN A 82 -18.95 -6.25 9.91
C GLN A 82 -17.57 -5.82 9.40
N ARG A 83 -16.85 -6.72 8.74
CA ARG A 83 -15.68 -6.39 7.93
C ARG A 83 -16.15 -5.85 6.59
N ILE A 84 -15.65 -4.68 6.22
CA ILE A 84 -16.04 -3.96 5.00
C ILE A 84 -15.08 -4.30 3.87
N ASN A 85 -13.78 -4.13 4.13
CA ASN A 85 -12.74 -4.52 3.19
C ASN A 85 -11.50 -5.04 3.93
N VAL A 86 -10.67 -5.74 3.21
CA VAL A 86 -9.36 -6.22 3.68
C VAL A 86 -8.45 -6.40 2.48
N GLY A 87 -7.20 -6.07 2.63
CA GLY A 87 -6.24 -6.29 1.56
C GLY A 87 -4.80 -6.20 1.99
N SER A 88 -3.94 -6.41 1.02
CA SER A 88 -2.49 -6.35 1.20
C SER A 88 -1.81 -5.77 -0.03
N ILE A 89 -0.74 -5.03 0.20
CA ILE A 89 0.20 -4.57 -0.83
C ILE A 89 1.59 -5.08 -0.49
N LEU A 90 2.22 -5.71 -1.46
CA LEU A 90 3.64 -6.07 -1.41
C LEU A 90 4.43 -5.04 -2.20
N TYR A 91 5.36 -4.35 -1.53
CA TYR A 91 6.30 -3.40 -2.13
C TYR A 91 7.65 -4.08 -2.32
N THR A 92 8.19 -4.03 -3.54
CA THR A 92 9.48 -4.62 -3.91
C THR A 92 10.26 -3.69 -4.82
N LEU A 93 11.59 -3.78 -4.81
CA LEU A 93 12.42 -3.17 -5.84
C LEU A 93 12.34 -4.01 -7.11
N ASP A 94 12.07 -3.37 -8.24
CA ASP A 94 12.32 -3.95 -9.57
C ASP A 94 13.74 -3.58 -10.02
N PRO A 95 14.68 -4.53 -10.04
CA PRO A 95 16.08 -4.24 -10.35
C PRO A 95 16.29 -3.83 -11.82
N ALA A 96 15.37 -4.20 -12.72
CA ALA A 96 15.48 -3.86 -14.14
C ALA A 96 15.19 -2.37 -14.39
N THR A 97 14.33 -1.76 -13.61
CA THR A 97 13.90 -0.35 -13.76
C THR A 97 14.32 0.55 -12.61
N ASN A 98 14.94 -0.02 -11.56
CA ASN A 98 15.29 0.64 -10.31
C ASN A 98 14.10 1.42 -9.71
N SER A 99 12.92 0.81 -9.76
CA SER A 99 11.68 1.41 -9.29
C SER A 99 10.97 0.52 -8.28
N ILE A 100 10.23 1.13 -7.35
CA ILE A 100 9.40 0.37 -6.40
C ILE A 100 8.12 -0.05 -7.13
N LYS A 101 7.95 -1.36 -7.27
CA LYS A 101 6.73 -1.98 -7.81
C LYS A 101 5.88 -2.55 -6.68
N THR A 102 4.58 -2.65 -6.96
CA THR A 102 3.63 -3.17 -6.00
C THR A 102 2.74 -4.25 -6.61
N LYS A 103 2.36 -5.22 -5.76
CA LYS A 103 1.30 -6.21 -6.05
C LYS A 103 0.25 -6.10 -4.97
N HIS A 104 -0.99 -6.07 -5.39
CA HIS A 104 -2.15 -5.83 -4.53
C HIS A 104 -3.12 -6.99 -4.62
N PHE A 105 -3.80 -7.30 -3.53
CA PHE A 105 -4.90 -8.26 -3.51
C PHE A 105 -5.77 -8.06 -2.27
N GLY A 106 -7.05 -8.33 -2.40
CA GLY A 106 -7.97 -8.17 -1.28
C GLY A 106 -9.41 -8.48 -1.62
N TYR A 107 -10.27 -8.06 -0.72
CA TYR A 107 -11.72 -8.17 -0.83
C TYR A 107 -12.39 -6.85 -0.46
N ASP A 108 -13.33 -6.40 -1.26
CA ASP A 108 -14.32 -5.38 -0.93
C ASP A 108 -15.66 -6.11 -0.71
N GLY A 109 -16.08 -6.19 0.54
CA GLY A 109 -17.16 -7.10 0.91
C GLY A 109 -16.81 -8.54 0.54
N ASN A 110 -17.54 -9.10 -0.43
CA ASN A 110 -17.33 -10.45 -0.99
C ASN A 110 -16.66 -10.44 -2.37
N VAL A 111 -16.32 -9.29 -2.92
CA VAL A 111 -15.72 -9.15 -4.24
C VAL A 111 -14.20 -9.20 -4.12
N TYR A 112 -13.60 -10.27 -4.66
CA TYR A 112 -12.15 -10.37 -4.76
C TYR A 112 -11.62 -9.43 -5.85
N TRP A 113 -10.50 -8.79 -5.58
CA TRP A 113 -9.75 -8.00 -6.53
C TRP A 113 -8.25 -8.24 -6.40
N THR A 114 -7.54 -7.98 -7.49
CA THR A 114 -6.08 -7.99 -7.54
C THR A 114 -5.60 -6.78 -8.32
N GLY A 115 -4.35 -6.37 -8.08
CA GLY A 115 -3.79 -5.21 -8.73
C GLY A 115 -2.27 -5.19 -8.74
N LYS A 116 -1.75 -4.18 -9.39
CA LYS A 116 -0.33 -3.83 -9.48
C LYS A 116 -0.17 -2.33 -9.46
N GLY A 117 1.05 -1.88 -9.21
CA GLY A 117 1.33 -0.46 -9.22
C GLY A 117 2.82 -0.15 -9.11
N TRP A 118 3.10 1.11 -8.93
CA TRP A 118 4.46 1.61 -8.68
C TRP A 118 4.43 2.90 -7.84
N ILE A 119 5.53 3.16 -7.15
CA ILE A 119 5.73 4.38 -6.38
C ILE A 119 6.49 5.42 -7.22
N GLU A 120 5.94 6.62 -7.27
CA GLU A 120 6.63 7.84 -7.69
C GLU A 120 6.95 8.70 -6.47
N LYS A 121 8.24 9.04 -6.31
CA LYS A 121 8.66 9.95 -5.23
C LYS A 121 8.46 11.40 -5.67
N LYS A 122 7.62 12.15 -4.94
CA LYS A 122 7.42 13.60 -5.10
C LYS A 122 8.19 14.37 -4.02
N LYS A 123 8.25 15.69 -4.13
CA LYS A 123 9.02 16.54 -3.20
C LYS A 123 8.68 16.31 -1.72
N ASN A 124 7.40 16.16 -1.39
CA ASN A 124 6.92 16.05 -0.01
C ASN A 124 5.89 14.92 0.18
N SER A 125 5.74 14.02 -0.78
CA SER A 125 4.77 12.92 -0.76
C SER A 125 5.27 11.77 -1.62
N LEU A 126 4.58 10.65 -1.51
CA LEU A 126 4.68 9.51 -2.42
C LEU A 126 3.38 9.41 -3.19
N ALA A 127 3.46 9.14 -4.49
CA ALA A 127 2.31 8.78 -5.31
C ALA A 127 2.38 7.29 -5.63
N LEU A 128 1.47 6.51 -5.07
CA LEU A 128 1.26 5.12 -5.42
C LEU A 128 0.24 5.07 -6.57
N HIS A 129 0.71 4.82 -7.78
CA HIS A 129 -0.12 4.59 -8.95
C HIS A 129 -0.61 3.15 -8.94
N VAL A 130 -1.90 2.96 -9.14
CA VAL A 130 -2.56 1.66 -8.94
C VAL A 130 -3.44 1.33 -10.14
N GLU A 131 -3.40 0.05 -10.52
CA GLU A 131 -4.30 -0.57 -11.49
C GLU A 131 -4.86 -1.84 -10.86
N GLU A 132 -6.18 -1.92 -10.71
CA GLU A 132 -6.91 -3.01 -10.08
C GLU A 132 -7.94 -3.63 -11.01
N LEU A 133 -8.16 -4.92 -10.84
CA LEU A 133 -9.17 -5.70 -11.54
C LEU A 133 -9.93 -6.56 -10.54
N THR A 134 -11.25 -6.41 -10.51
CA THR A 134 -12.12 -7.27 -9.71
C THR A 134 -12.44 -8.57 -10.45
N ILE A 135 -12.86 -9.60 -9.71
CA ILE A 135 -13.35 -10.87 -10.29
C ILE A 135 -14.53 -10.67 -11.24
N ASN A 136 -15.28 -9.58 -11.08
CA ASN A 136 -16.42 -9.21 -11.94
C ASN A 136 -15.99 -8.46 -13.21
N GLY A 137 -14.67 -8.29 -13.43
CA GLY A 137 -14.13 -7.58 -14.59
C GLY A 137 -14.13 -6.05 -14.48
N THR A 138 -14.46 -5.47 -13.34
CA THR A 138 -14.34 -4.03 -13.13
C THR A 138 -12.87 -3.65 -13.05
N HIS A 139 -12.42 -2.79 -13.96
CA HIS A 139 -11.06 -2.25 -13.99
C HIS A 139 -11.05 -0.85 -13.36
N THR A 140 -10.16 -0.64 -12.40
CA THR A 140 -10.02 0.65 -11.71
C THR A 140 -8.57 1.10 -11.71
N THR A 141 -8.32 2.35 -12.06
CA THR A 141 -7.02 3.00 -11.89
C THR A 141 -7.16 4.21 -10.99
N TYR A 142 -6.17 4.46 -10.16
CA TYR A 142 -6.11 5.64 -9.31
C TYR A 142 -4.69 5.93 -8.83
N THR A 143 -4.49 7.10 -8.25
CA THR A 143 -3.27 7.45 -7.53
C THR A 143 -3.60 7.61 -6.04
N ASN A 144 -2.92 6.88 -5.16
CA ASN A 144 -2.97 7.13 -3.73
C ASN A 144 -1.80 8.04 -3.34
N GLU A 145 -2.08 9.31 -3.05
CA GLU A 145 -1.10 10.23 -2.50
C GLU A 145 -0.90 9.99 -1.01
N LEU A 146 0.34 9.68 -0.62
CA LEU A 146 0.75 9.43 0.76
C LEU A 146 1.68 10.54 1.23
N ARG A 147 1.38 11.14 2.38
CA ARG A 147 2.17 12.23 2.95
C ARG A 147 2.35 12.07 4.46
N ILE A 148 3.57 12.08 4.95
CA ILE A 148 3.85 12.19 6.38
C ILE A 148 3.59 13.63 6.83
N ILE A 149 2.66 13.80 7.77
CA ILE A 149 2.38 15.10 8.39
C ILE A 149 3.28 15.31 9.61
N ASN A 150 3.44 14.27 10.42
CA ASN A 150 4.37 14.21 11.55
C ASN A 150 4.58 12.74 11.95
N ILE A 151 5.42 12.46 12.95
CA ILE A 151 5.76 11.10 13.38
C ILE A 151 4.54 10.24 13.78
N ASN A 152 3.42 10.86 14.17
CA ASN A 152 2.20 10.19 14.61
C ASN A 152 1.02 10.35 13.63
N THR A 153 1.25 10.93 12.44
CA THR A 153 0.17 11.18 11.48
C THR A 153 0.67 11.10 10.06
N PHE A 154 0.06 10.25 9.23
CA PHE A 154 0.18 10.38 7.78
C PHE A 154 -1.18 10.65 7.14
N GLN A 155 -1.16 11.28 5.98
CA GLN A 155 -2.33 11.57 5.16
C GLN A 155 -2.30 10.68 3.92
N SER A 156 -3.46 10.12 3.55
CA SER A 156 -3.71 9.39 2.31
C SER A 156 -4.84 10.06 1.55
N GLN A 157 -4.77 10.10 0.22
CA GLN A 157 -5.85 10.58 -0.63
C GLN A 157 -5.87 9.81 -1.95
N PHE A 158 -7.02 9.25 -2.32
CA PHE A 158 -7.21 8.66 -3.65
C PHE A 158 -7.69 9.74 -4.62
N ILE A 159 -6.93 9.93 -5.69
CA ILE A 159 -7.16 10.93 -6.73
C ILE A 159 -7.06 10.28 -8.11
N ASP A 160 -7.52 11.00 -9.12
CA ASP A 160 -7.48 10.57 -10.54
C ASP A 160 -8.12 9.19 -10.75
N ILE A 161 -9.24 8.96 -10.03
CA ILE A 161 -9.92 7.67 -10.04
C ILE A 161 -10.66 7.50 -11.35
N ASN A 162 -10.35 6.41 -12.06
CA ASN A 162 -11.07 5.98 -13.25
C ASN A 162 -11.55 4.55 -13.07
N GLN A 163 -12.85 4.32 -13.20
CA GLN A 163 -13.45 3.01 -13.09
C GLN A 163 -14.14 2.65 -14.41
N SER A 164 -13.59 1.66 -15.11
CA SER A 164 -14.09 1.18 -16.42
C SER A 164 -14.33 2.31 -17.44
N GLY A 165 -13.37 3.26 -17.50
CA GLY A 165 -13.43 4.40 -18.42
C GLY A 165 -14.21 5.63 -17.90
N LYS A 166 -14.80 5.55 -16.70
CA LYS A 166 -15.53 6.68 -16.07
C LYS A 166 -14.67 7.31 -14.98
N SER A 167 -14.51 8.64 -15.05
CA SER A 167 -13.88 9.40 -13.97
C SER A 167 -14.78 9.43 -12.75
N ILE A 168 -14.21 9.11 -11.58
CA ILE A 168 -14.87 9.12 -10.29
C ILE A 168 -14.30 10.30 -9.48
N LYS A 169 -15.14 10.89 -8.64
CA LYS A 169 -14.72 11.97 -7.74
C LYS A 169 -13.59 11.50 -6.82
N ASN A 170 -12.58 12.35 -6.67
CA ASN A 170 -11.49 12.10 -5.73
C ASN A 170 -12.03 11.91 -4.30
N HIS A 171 -11.44 10.98 -3.57
CA HIS A 171 -11.78 10.76 -2.17
C HIS A 171 -11.32 11.94 -1.29
N PRO A 172 -11.93 12.15 -0.13
CA PRO A 172 -11.44 13.12 0.84
C PRO A 172 -10.05 12.72 1.36
N LYS A 173 -9.32 13.71 1.87
CA LYS A 173 -8.05 13.46 2.57
C LYS A 173 -8.31 12.72 3.87
N ARG A 174 -7.59 11.64 4.10
CA ARG A 174 -7.72 10.74 5.24
C ARG A 174 -6.46 10.85 6.11
N ASN A 175 -6.61 11.18 7.40
CA ASN A 175 -5.51 11.36 8.31
C ASN A 175 -5.42 10.18 9.29
N PHE A 176 -4.53 9.26 9.02
CA PHE A 176 -4.25 8.10 9.85
C PHE A 176 -3.40 8.50 11.05
N LYS A 177 -3.73 7.96 12.21
CA LYS A 177 -2.99 8.14 13.47
C LYS A 177 -2.22 6.88 13.81
N ARG A 178 -0.99 7.03 14.28
CA ARG A 178 -0.17 5.91 14.73
C ARG A 178 -0.77 5.29 15.98
N VAL A 179 -0.93 3.98 15.97
CA VAL A 179 -1.31 3.19 17.14
C VAL A 179 -0.04 2.86 17.94
N LYS A 180 -0.12 3.04 19.26
CA LYS A 180 0.98 2.73 20.20
C LYS A 180 1.02 1.24 20.53
#